data_38706996b3aae2b632d247046befc1a4
#
_entry.id   38706996b3aae2b632d247046befc1a4
#
_cell.length_a   1.000
_cell.length_b   1.000
_cell.length_c   1.000
_cell.angle_alpha   90.00
_cell.angle_beta   90.00
_cell.angle_gamma   90.00
#
_symmetry.space_group_name_H-M   'P 1'
#
loop_
_entity.id
_entity.type
_entity.pdbx_description
1 polymer ?
#
loop_
_entity_poly.entity_id
_entity_poly.type
_entity_poly.pdbx_seq_one_letter_code
_entity_poly.pdbx_strand_id
1 'polypeptide(L)'
;GDVEFNYDSASSGTPIEADVTINLSDADSYLHGNIIKSGDFASTMTVNDKQKVTGMTLGLSNNAQWTTYADSFVNKLVLDNGIVNINGGENQTVSVGRIDGSGTVNLATAKTDAGFVSGKLAIGTTDLDDADKQDATANLDVNYTGITADDLQNNVDDMVQLASNISVKDYTNIGLTAKANVAEGLLKGAVSADLDTATGGSSIVTNSVKQAKESSTMTSMRNIASVAIVAWRQEDSTLSQRLGELRNSEGDQGIWVRMSRGEFEYSGAYKNQYNFFQLGYDKAFGSWHYGAAVSHNNGQTTYDNGKGENKSTSLSLYGTWLGDRGHYSDIVLKQGRLTNEYDNYAAAGHTHGDYHTWGTSLSGEYGMKVGLDNGWYITPQAQLTLMRIGGEDYTTNNGIKVSQDTLSSCVGRVGFEMGKTISDKGSIYAKASLLHEFAGNADTYLSLNGISNSYSQDIGGIWYEAGLGFNFKTTDNSYIYADVVKTFGDDIKTPWQWNVGARWSF
;
A
#
# COMPACT_ATOMS: atom_id res chain seq x y z
N GLY A 1 1.56 -26.65 20.32
CA GLY A 1 1.08 -27.81 21.09
C GLY A 1 0.03 -27.38 22.11
N ASP A 2 -0.76 -28.35 22.57
CA ASP A 2 -1.80 -28.08 23.54
C ASP A 2 -1.20 -27.81 24.92
N VAL A 3 -1.87 -26.99 25.70
CA VAL A 3 -1.58 -26.79 27.13
C VAL A 3 -2.64 -27.53 27.91
N GLU A 4 -2.24 -28.59 28.58
CA GLU A 4 -3.12 -29.42 29.39
C GLU A 4 -2.87 -29.20 30.88
N PHE A 5 -3.95 -28.86 31.59
CA PHE A 5 -3.95 -28.80 33.04
C PHE A 5 -4.49 -30.13 33.58
N ASN A 6 -3.63 -30.92 34.19
CA ASN A 6 -3.98 -32.19 34.77
C ASN A 6 -3.85 -32.12 36.31
N TYR A 7 -4.91 -32.50 37.02
CA TYR A 7 -4.90 -32.62 38.47
C TYR A 7 -4.86 -34.10 38.84
N ASP A 8 -3.85 -34.52 39.59
CA ASP A 8 -3.77 -35.86 40.12
C ASP A 8 -4.34 -35.88 41.55
N SER A 9 -5.53 -36.48 41.72
CA SER A 9 -6.21 -36.62 42.99
C SER A 9 -5.61 -37.66 43.96
N ALA A 10 -4.53 -38.32 43.57
CA ALA A 10 -3.97 -39.45 44.34
C ALA A 10 -3.15 -39.05 45.56
N SER A 11 -2.89 -37.80 45.81
CA SER A 11 -2.18 -37.39 47.04
C SER A 11 -3.16 -36.84 48.07
N SER A 12 -3.35 -37.58 49.15
CA SER A 12 -4.06 -37.17 50.38
C SER A 12 -3.29 -36.06 51.14
N GLY A 13 -2.94 -35.00 50.47
CA GLY A 13 -2.18 -33.87 50.98
C GLY A 13 -2.90 -32.56 50.81
N THR A 14 -2.48 -31.56 51.52
CA THR A 14 -2.97 -30.19 51.45
C THR A 14 -3.17 -29.72 50.00
N PRO A 15 -4.32 -29.10 49.69
CA PRO A 15 -4.58 -28.57 48.34
C PRO A 15 -3.50 -27.59 47.91
N ILE A 16 -3.04 -27.76 46.73
CA ILE A 16 -2.08 -26.84 46.13
C ILE A 16 -2.91 -25.79 45.35
N GLU A 17 -2.84 -24.54 45.80
CA GLU A 17 -3.29 -23.42 44.98
C GLU A 17 -2.23 -23.21 43.85
N ALA A 18 -2.60 -23.41 42.60
CA ALA A 18 -1.74 -23.17 41.47
C ALA A 18 -2.38 -22.18 40.51
N ASP A 19 -1.82 -20.98 40.45
CA ASP A 19 -2.12 -20.01 39.39
C ASP A 19 -1.15 -20.21 38.24
N VAL A 20 -1.66 -20.44 37.04
CA VAL A 20 -0.86 -20.45 35.82
C VAL A 20 -1.19 -19.22 35.02
N THR A 21 -0.19 -18.42 34.77
CA THR A 21 -0.32 -17.24 33.90
C THR A 21 0.60 -17.37 32.70
N ILE A 22 0.03 -17.28 31.51
CA ILE A 22 0.75 -17.18 30.24
C ILE A 22 0.50 -15.78 29.70
N ASN A 23 1.58 -15.03 29.45
CA ASN A 23 1.51 -13.72 28.83
C ASN A 23 2.28 -13.74 27.50
N LEU A 24 1.59 -13.38 26.42
CA LEU A 24 2.13 -13.15 25.09
C LEU A 24 2.04 -11.66 24.79
N SER A 25 3.15 -11.01 24.41
CA SER A 25 3.26 -9.55 24.53
C SER A 25 3.63 -8.81 23.25
N ASP A 26 3.71 -9.47 22.09
CA ASP A 26 4.01 -8.85 20.81
C ASP A 26 3.36 -9.61 19.65
N ALA A 27 3.36 -9.01 18.47
CA ALA A 27 2.72 -9.56 17.27
C ALA A 27 3.34 -10.89 16.78
N ASP A 28 4.58 -11.17 17.14
CA ASP A 28 5.28 -12.42 16.80
C ASP A 28 5.07 -13.50 17.87
N SER A 29 4.47 -13.14 19.01
CA SER A 29 4.13 -14.08 20.09
C SER A 29 2.81 -14.78 19.80
N TYR A 30 2.84 -16.10 19.80
CA TYR A 30 1.62 -16.88 19.54
C TYR A 30 1.55 -18.18 20.34
N LEU A 31 0.33 -18.59 20.64
CA LEU A 31 -0.01 -19.92 21.15
C LEU A 31 -0.88 -20.62 20.10
N HIS A 32 -0.38 -21.68 19.50
CA HIS A 32 -1.15 -22.57 18.63
C HIS A 32 -1.43 -23.87 19.38
N GLY A 33 -2.65 -24.05 19.79
CA GLY A 33 -3.10 -25.23 20.52
C GLY A 33 -4.28 -24.94 21.42
N ASN A 34 -4.81 -26.00 21.98
CA ASN A 34 -5.96 -25.96 22.86
C ASN A 34 -5.51 -25.83 24.32
N ILE A 35 -6.30 -25.14 25.10
CA ILE A 35 -6.12 -25.11 26.57
C ILE A 35 -7.18 -26.03 27.15
N ILE A 36 -6.74 -27.20 27.58
CA ILE A 36 -7.63 -28.32 27.91
C ILE A 36 -7.69 -28.48 29.44
N LYS A 37 -8.89 -28.66 29.91
CA LYS A 37 -9.17 -29.03 31.28
C LYS A 37 -9.39 -30.56 31.32
N SER A 38 -8.49 -31.32 31.92
CA SER A 38 -8.62 -32.78 31.96
C SER A 38 -8.82 -33.33 33.36
N GLY A 39 -9.38 -34.54 33.45
CA GLY A 39 -9.57 -35.29 34.70
C GLY A 39 -10.65 -34.74 35.63
N ASP A 40 -10.48 -34.99 36.91
CA ASP A 40 -11.43 -34.59 37.97
C ASP A 40 -11.57 -33.07 38.15
N PHE A 41 -10.75 -32.29 37.44
CA PHE A 41 -10.86 -30.84 37.39
C PHE A 41 -12.25 -30.37 36.90
N ALA A 42 -12.96 -31.23 36.18
CA ALA A 42 -14.26 -30.91 35.63
C ALA A 42 -15.43 -31.15 36.57
N SER A 43 -15.27 -31.98 37.58
CA SER A 43 -16.43 -32.48 38.36
C SER A 43 -16.43 -32.16 39.84
N THR A 44 -15.34 -31.69 40.43
CA THR A 44 -15.21 -31.55 41.89
C THR A 44 -14.51 -30.29 42.36
N MET A 45 -14.73 -29.16 41.69
CA MET A 45 -14.53 -27.90 42.39
C MET A 45 -15.68 -27.61 43.37
N THR A 46 -16.02 -28.59 44.21
CA THR A 46 -16.71 -28.29 45.45
C THR A 46 -15.66 -27.67 46.36
N VAL A 47 -15.60 -26.36 46.34
CA VAL A 47 -14.79 -25.56 47.21
C VAL A 47 -15.25 -25.84 48.64
N ASN A 48 -14.55 -26.69 49.32
CA ASN A 48 -14.49 -26.56 50.75
C ASN A 48 -13.83 -25.21 51.03
N ASP A 49 -14.35 -24.41 51.96
CA ASP A 49 -14.02 -23.03 52.30
C ASP A 49 -12.51 -22.63 52.39
N LYS A 50 -11.60 -23.44 51.93
CA LYS A 50 -10.15 -23.24 52.03
C LYS A 50 -9.33 -23.61 50.77
N GLN A 51 -9.97 -23.92 49.65
CA GLN A 51 -9.26 -24.31 48.43
C GLN A 51 -9.75 -23.52 47.22
N LYS A 52 -9.20 -22.37 47.04
CA LYS A 52 -9.31 -21.63 45.80
C LYS A 52 -8.34 -22.21 44.79
N VAL A 53 -8.79 -23.03 43.87
CA VAL A 53 -8.04 -23.28 42.63
C VAL A 53 -8.26 -22.05 41.80
N THR A 54 -7.30 -21.19 41.84
CA THR A 54 -7.31 -19.92 41.11
C THR A 54 -7.08 -20.22 39.66
N GLY A 55 -7.07 -20.67 38.83
CA GLY A 55 -7.18 -21.11 37.47
C GLY A 55 -6.16 -20.48 36.52
N MET A 56 -6.34 -20.74 35.25
CA MET A 56 -5.51 -20.28 34.19
C MET A 56 -5.82 -18.84 33.75
N THR A 57 -4.82 -18.01 33.76
CA THR A 57 -4.86 -16.66 33.12
C THR A 57 -4.07 -16.67 31.83
N LEU A 58 -4.71 -16.25 30.75
CA LEU A 58 -4.05 -15.96 29.45
C LEU A 58 -4.10 -14.47 29.19
N GLY A 59 -2.94 -13.86 29.09
CA GLY A 59 -2.76 -12.47 28.68
C GLY A 59 -2.25 -12.36 27.23
N LEU A 60 -2.93 -11.59 26.41
CA LEU A 60 -2.53 -11.31 25.04
C LEU A 60 -2.45 -9.80 24.83
N SER A 61 -1.26 -9.28 24.48
CA SER A 61 -1.06 -7.85 24.21
C SER A 61 -0.35 -7.59 22.89
N ASN A 62 -0.52 -6.37 22.36
CA ASN A 62 0.20 -5.90 21.15
C ASN A 62 0.07 -6.84 19.94
N ASN A 63 -1.14 -7.30 19.63
CA ASN A 63 -1.47 -8.24 18.57
C ASN A 63 -0.92 -9.67 18.75
N ALA A 64 -0.51 -10.06 19.97
CA ALA A 64 -0.22 -11.44 20.27
C ALA A 64 -1.45 -12.33 20.02
N GLN A 65 -1.23 -13.58 19.61
CA GLN A 65 -2.29 -14.43 19.09
C GLN A 65 -2.42 -15.74 19.85
N TRP A 66 -3.66 -16.15 20.10
CA TRP A 66 -4.01 -17.50 20.47
C TRP A 66 -4.91 -18.13 19.42
N THR A 67 -4.48 -19.26 18.85
CA THR A 67 -5.26 -20.04 17.87
C THR A 67 -5.58 -21.40 18.44
N THR A 68 -6.86 -21.75 18.50
CA THR A 68 -7.38 -23.00 19.04
C THR A 68 -8.29 -23.70 18.04
N TYR A 69 -8.30 -25.05 18.09
CA TYR A 69 -8.96 -25.92 17.11
C TYR A 69 -9.96 -26.90 17.73
N ALA A 70 -10.03 -26.97 19.05
CA ALA A 70 -10.96 -27.77 19.81
C ALA A 70 -11.42 -27.03 21.05
N ASP A 71 -12.32 -27.62 21.79
CA ASP A 71 -12.82 -27.09 23.08
C ASP A 71 -11.65 -26.62 23.93
N SER A 72 -11.78 -25.42 24.44
CA SER A 72 -10.74 -24.79 25.25
C SER A 72 -11.36 -24.04 26.41
N PHE A 73 -10.59 -23.94 27.49
CA PHE A 73 -11.04 -23.32 28.71
C PHE A 73 -9.99 -22.37 29.30
N VAL A 74 -10.42 -21.17 29.68
CA VAL A 74 -9.57 -20.16 30.34
C VAL A 74 -10.36 -19.53 31.50
N ASN A 75 -9.80 -19.53 32.71
CA ASN A 75 -10.48 -18.85 33.82
C ASN A 75 -10.51 -17.34 33.61
N LYS A 76 -9.36 -16.77 33.24
CA LYS A 76 -9.24 -15.34 32.97
C LYS A 76 -8.51 -15.07 31.66
N LEU A 77 -9.15 -14.34 30.77
CA LEU A 77 -8.56 -13.82 29.51
C LEU A 77 -8.38 -12.31 29.65
N VAL A 78 -7.15 -11.85 29.47
CA VAL A 78 -6.80 -10.44 29.54
C VAL A 78 -6.31 -10.01 28.15
N LEU A 79 -6.99 -9.04 27.55
CA LEU A 79 -6.67 -8.56 26.20
C LEU A 79 -6.24 -7.09 26.23
N ASP A 80 -5.10 -6.81 25.64
CA ASP A 80 -4.62 -5.46 25.32
C ASP A 80 -4.25 -5.43 23.85
N ASN A 81 -5.25 -5.29 22.98
CA ASN A 81 -5.16 -5.50 21.53
C ASN A 81 -4.72 -6.95 21.15
N GLY A 82 -5.03 -7.94 21.98
CA GLY A 82 -4.76 -9.34 21.69
C GLY A 82 -5.77 -9.95 20.71
N ILE A 83 -5.40 -11.07 20.09
CA ILE A 83 -6.21 -11.76 19.08
C ILE A 83 -6.45 -13.21 19.49
N VAL A 84 -7.71 -13.62 19.50
CA VAL A 84 -8.12 -15.01 19.72
C VAL A 84 -8.73 -15.57 18.44
N ASN A 85 -8.17 -16.65 17.91
CA ASN A 85 -8.67 -17.32 16.71
C ASN A 85 -9.30 -18.67 17.08
N ILE A 86 -10.62 -18.82 16.89
CA ILE A 86 -11.40 -20.02 17.17
C ILE A 86 -11.67 -20.74 15.85
N ASN A 87 -10.87 -21.78 15.53
CA ASN A 87 -10.78 -22.39 14.20
C ASN A 87 -11.27 -23.84 14.13
N GLY A 88 -11.88 -24.38 15.19
CA GLY A 88 -12.32 -25.79 15.25
C GLY A 88 -13.72 -26.07 14.68
N GLY A 89 -14.41 -25.04 14.18
CA GLY A 89 -15.72 -25.20 13.54
C GLY A 89 -16.88 -25.34 14.52
N GLU A 90 -18.03 -25.84 14.03
CA GLU A 90 -19.34 -25.83 14.68
C GLU A 90 -19.38 -26.43 16.11
N ASN A 91 -18.59 -27.46 16.35
CA ASN A 91 -18.62 -28.18 17.62
C ASN A 91 -17.62 -27.64 18.63
N GLN A 92 -16.84 -26.65 18.29
CA GLN A 92 -15.85 -26.05 19.18
C GLN A 92 -16.48 -25.00 20.09
N THR A 93 -16.18 -25.07 21.38
CA THR A 93 -16.52 -24.03 22.35
C THR A 93 -15.26 -23.57 23.10
N VAL A 94 -14.98 -22.27 23.05
CA VAL A 94 -14.01 -21.65 23.93
C VAL A 94 -14.75 -21.03 25.13
N SER A 95 -14.49 -21.56 26.28
CA SER A 95 -15.11 -21.12 27.53
C SER A 95 -14.17 -20.21 28.31
N VAL A 96 -14.62 -19.01 28.61
CA VAL A 96 -13.88 -17.99 29.36
C VAL A 96 -14.64 -17.63 30.62
N GLY A 97 -14.01 -17.75 31.78
CA GLY A 97 -14.64 -17.38 33.06
C GLY A 97 -14.76 -15.86 33.17
N ARG A 98 -13.65 -15.16 33.13
CA ARG A 98 -13.58 -13.69 33.17
C ARG A 98 -12.80 -13.16 31.97
N ILE A 99 -13.27 -12.07 31.39
CA ILE A 99 -12.57 -11.37 30.30
C ILE A 99 -12.39 -9.90 30.66
N ASP A 100 -11.17 -9.39 30.51
CA ASP A 100 -10.84 -7.98 30.74
C ASP A 100 -10.10 -7.37 29.53
N GLY A 101 -10.32 -6.09 29.27
CA GLY A 101 -9.59 -5.30 28.30
C GLY A 101 -10.22 -5.23 26.92
N SER A 102 -9.41 -5.05 25.89
CA SER A 102 -9.88 -4.87 24.50
C SER A 102 -9.11 -5.76 23.54
N GLY A 103 -9.80 -6.40 22.61
CA GLY A 103 -9.16 -7.29 21.64
C GLY A 103 -10.10 -7.81 20.57
N THR A 104 -9.55 -8.66 19.72
CA THR A 104 -10.25 -9.25 18.58
C THR A 104 -10.47 -10.75 18.79
N VAL A 105 -11.68 -11.22 18.52
CA VAL A 105 -12.00 -12.65 18.47
C VAL A 105 -12.44 -13.01 17.05
N ASN A 106 -11.69 -13.87 16.40
CA ASN A 106 -11.99 -14.36 15.07
C ASN A 106 -12.63 -15.76 15.17
N LEU A 107 -13.83 -15.91 14.64
CA LEU A 107 -14.57 -17.16 14.55
C LEU A 107 -14.49 -17.67 13.12
N ALA A 108 -13.79 -18.78 12.89
CA ALA A 108 -13.78 -19.42 11.57
C ALA A 108 -15.17 -19.95 11.24
N THR A 109 -15.72 -19.48 10.14
CA THR A 109 -17.09 -19.73 9.69
C THR A 109 -17.09 -20.55 8.42
N ALA A 110 -17.97 -21.52 8.36
CA ALA A 110 -18.22 -22.34 7.18
C ALA A 110 -19.70 -22.28 6.79
N LYS A 111 -19.97 -22.35 5.49
CA LYS A 111 -21.33 -22.48 4.95
C LYS A 111 -21.70 -23.94 4.85
N THR A 112 -22.88 -24.28 5.34
CA THR A 112 -23.49 -25.61 5.24
C THR A 112 -24.85 -25.52 4.56
N ASP A 113 -25.47 -26.65 4.27
CA ASP A 113 -26.86 -26.70 3.73
C ASP A 113 -27.90 -26.10 4.71
N ALA A 114 -27.57 -26.01 5.98
CA ALA A 114 -28.44 -25.47 7.05
C ALA A 114 -28.15 -23.98 7.38
N GLY A 115 -27.21 -23.34 6.68
CA GLY A 115 -26.77 -21.96 6.92
C GLY A 115 -25.30 -21.89 7.32
N PHE A 116 -24.91 -20.81 8.02
CA PHE A 116 -23.55 -20.62 8.47
C PHE A 116 -23.31 -21.20 9.87
N VAL A 117 -22.16 -21.85 10.01
CA VAL A 117 -21.70 -22.42 11.28
C VAL A 117 -20.32 -21.90 11.65
N SER A 118 -20.07 -21.69 12.93
CA SER A 118 -18.75 -21.32 13.46
C SER A 118 -18.53 -21.95 14.83
N GLY A 119 -17.30 -21.87 15.35
CA GLY A 119 -17.02 -22.12 16.75
C GLY A 119 -17.76 -21.15 17.67
N LYS A 120 -17.80 -21.45 18.96
CA LYS A 120 -18.53 -20.69 19.98
C LYS A 120 -17.58 -20.05 20.98
N LEU A 121 -17.93 -18.85 21.42
CA LEU A 121 -17.29 -18.16 22.51
C LEU A 121 -18.31 -18.03 23.65
N ALA A 122 -18.06 -18.68 24.80
CA ALA A 122 -18.90 -18.63 25.96
C ALA A 122 -18.17 -17.91 27.09
N ILE A 123 -18.70 -16.77 27.52
CA ILE A 123 -18.13 -15.91 28.55
C ILE A 123 -18.99 -16.02 29.82
N GLY A 124 -18.35 -16.13 30.99
CA GLY A 124 -19.05 -16.22 32.27
C GLY A 124 -19.56 -17.63 32.61
N THR A 125 -19.03 -18.66 31.95
CA THR A 125 -19.52 -20.05 32.12
C THR A 125 -18.77 -20.87 33.15
N THR A 126 -17.92 -20.26 33.96
CA THR A 126 -17.10 -20.96 34.94
C THR A 126 -17.50 -20.60 36.36
N ASP A 127 -17.09 -21.46 37.30
CA ASP A 127 -17.38 -21.33 38.74
C ASP A 127 -16.53 -20.23 39.43
N LEU A 128 -16.34 -19.08 38.79
CA LEU A 128 -15.76 -17.92 39.43
C LEU A 128 -16.76 -17.29 40.38
N ASP A 129 -16.28 -16.79 41.52
CA ASP A 129 -17.09 -16.02 42.45
C ASP A 129 -17.75 -14.82 41.75
N ASP A 130 -19.00 -14.51 42.12
CA ASP A 130 -19.73 -13.37 41.54
C ASP A 130 -18.98 -12.04 41.74
N ALA A 131 -18.18 -11.93 42.83
CA ALA A 131 -17.33 -10.77 43.06
C ALA A 131 -16.22 -10.59 42.00
N ASP A 132 -15.67 -11.68 41.46
CA ASP A 132 -14.63 -11.65 40.43
C ASP A 132 -15.20 -11.28 39.03
N LYS A 133 -16.53 -11.35 38.88
CA LYS A 133 -17.23 -11.02 37.64
C LYS A 133 -17.70 -9.56 37.58
N GLN A 134 -18.01 -8.96 38.74
CA GLN A 134 -18.67 -7.64 38.79
C GLN A 134 -17.84 -6.47 38.25
N ASP A 135 -16.51 -6.56 38.33
CA ASP A 135 -15.59 -5.50 37.91
C ASP A 135 -14.98 -5.74 36.50
N ALA A 136 -15.40 -6.80 35.82
CA ALA A 136 -14.85 -7.12 34.50
C ALA A 136 -15.35 -6.13 33.44
N THR A 137 -14.42 -5.53 32.71
CA THR A 137 -14.73 -4.65 31.60
C THR A 137 -14.01 -5.11 30.34
N ALA A 138 -14.73 -5.40 29.27
CA ALA A 138 -14.13 -5.79 28.01
C ALA A 138 -14.86 -5.18 26.85
N ASN A 139 -14.07 -4.77 25.83
CA ASN A 139 -14.55 -4.38 24.51
C ASN A 139 -13.97 -5.35 23.49
N LEU A 140 -14.82 -6.18 22.90
CA LEU A 140 -14.40 -7.19 21.96
C LEU A 140 -14.92 -6.88 20.57
N ASP A 141 -14.02 -6.89 19.60
CA ASP A 141 -14.37 -6.96 18.19
C ASP A 141 -14.45 -8.44 17.78
N VAL A 142 -15.64 -8.93 17.47
CA VAL A 142 -15.85 -10.31 17.04
C VAL A 142 -15.98 -10.33 15.53
N ASN A 143 -15.11 -11.08 14.86
CA ASN A 143 -15.09 -11.23 13.41
C ASN A 143 -15.46 -12.65 13.02
N TYR A 144 -16.37 -12.80 12.07
CA TYR A 144 -16.64 -14.07 11.40
C TYR A 144 -15.80 -14.15 10.14
N THR A 145 -14.82 -15.07 10.10
CA THR A 145 -13.93 -15.25 8.95
C THR A 145 -14.44 -16.38 8.06
N GLY A 146 -14.08 -16.37 6.77
CA GLY A 146 -14.52 -17.40 5.81
C GLY A 146 -15.89 -17.14 5.16
N ILE A 147 -16.50 -15.99 5.38
CA ILE A 147 -17.73 -15.55 4.71
C ILE A 147 -17.34 -14.83 3.41
N THR A 148 -18.00 -15.17 2.30
CA THR A 148 -17.72 -14.57 0.99
C THR A 148 -18.52 -13.28 0.74
N ALA A 149 -18.08 -12.48 -0.24
CA ALA A 149 -18.86 -11.31 -0.65
C ALA A 149 -20.22 -11.70 -1.25
N ASP A 150 -20.30 -12.86 -1.92
CA ASP A 150 -21.56 -13.42 -2.42
C ASP A 150 -22.50 -13.80 -1.29
N ASP A 151 -21.96 -14.39 -0.22
CA ASP A 151 -22.74 -14.71 0.97
C ASP A 151 -23.33 -13.45 1.61
N LEU A 152 -22.56 -12.37 1.69
CA LEU A 152 -23.06 -11.08 2.19
C LEU A 152 -24.14 -10.45 1.33
N GLN A 153 -24.12 -10.69 0.04
CA GLN A 153 -25.15 -10.16 -0.87
C GLN A 153 -26.42 -11.00 -0.87
N ASN A 154 -26.29 -12.33 -0.79
CA ASN A 154 -27.38 -13.26 -1.09
C ASN A 154 -27.88 -14.03 0.13
N ASN A 155 -27.15 -14.05 1.26
CA ASN A 155 -27.44 -14.90 2.40
C ASN A 155 -27.38 -14.18 3.76
N VAL A 156 -27.73 -12.89 3.79
CA VAL A 156 -27.62 -12.06 4.99
C VAL A 156 -28.46 -12.59 6.17
N ASP A 157 -29.65 -13.08 5.85
CA ASP A 157 -30.58 -13.59 6.89
C ASP A 157 -30.02 -14.85 7.57
N ASP A 158 -29.25 -15.66 6.85
CA ASP A 158 -28.61 -16.86 7.39
C ASP A 158 -27.44 -16.53 8.31
N MET A 159 -26.88 -15.32 8.21
CA MET A 159 -25.77 -14.87 9.07
C MET A 159 -26.23 -14.40 10.43
N VAL A 160 -27.49 -14.02 10.60
CA VAL A 160 -28.05 -13.57 11.88
C VAL A 160 -27.89 -14.67 12.94
N GLN A 161 -27.91 -15.94 12.53
CA GLN A 161 -27.74 -17.08 13.46
C GLN A 161 -26.33 -17.17 14.06
N LEU A 162 -25.31 -16.63 13.38
CA LEU A 162 -23.91 -16.70 13.85
C LEU A 162 -23.70 -15.99 15.19
N ALA A 163 -24.46 -14.96 15.46
CA ALA A 163 -24.30 -14.26 16.72
C ALA A 163 -24.80 -15.06 17.95
N SER A 164 -25.61 -16.10 17.74
CA SER A 164 -25.92 -17.05 18.81
C SER A 164 -24.72 -17.88 19.26
N ASN A 165 -23.62 -17.85 18.50
CA ASN A 165 -22.37 -18.53 18.85
C ASN A 165 -21.52 -17.74 19.85
N ILE A 166 -21.98 -16.57 20.27
CA ILE A 166 -21.38 -15.81 21.35
C ILE A 166 -22.41 -15.75 22.49
N SER A 167 -22.05 -16.24 23.64
CA SER A 167 -22.88 -16.18 24.84
C SER A 167 -22.15 -15.46 25.97
N VAL A 168 -22.85 -14.57 26.63
CA VAL A 168 -22.36 -13.85 27.80
C VAL A 168 -23.33 -14.12 28.96
N LYS A 169 -22.81 -14.58 30.06
CA LYS A 169 -23.59 -14.86 31.25
C LYS A 169 -23.03 -14.10 32.45
N ASP A 170 -23.90 -13.46 33.21
CA ASP A 170 -23.57 -12.77 34.45
C ASP A 170 -22.63 -11.55 34.35
N TYR A 171 -22.52 -10.95 33.19
CA TYR A 171 -21.76 -9.71 32.98
C TYR A 171 -22.64 -8.56 32.49
N THR A 172 -22.45 -7.38 33.05
CA THR A 172 -23.24 -6.17 32.72
C THR A 172 -22.45 -5.12 31.92
N ASN A 173 -21.13 -5.25 31.81
CA ASN A 173 -20.26 -4.22 31.27
C ASN A 173 -19.38 -4.67 30.06
N ILE A 174 -19.80 -5.71 29.35
CA ILE A 174 -19.06 -6.16 28.17
C ILE A 174 -19.64 -5.49 26.94
N GLY A 175 -18.83 -4.65 26.29
CA GLY A 175 -19.10 -4.14 24.97
C GLY A 175 -18.74 -5.21 23.92
N LEU A 176 -19.72 -5.82 23.29
CA LEU A 176 -19.51 -6.76 22.20
C LEU A 176 -20.02 -6.17 20.91
N THR A 177 -19.14 -6.03 19.93
CA THR A 177 -19.50 -5.71 18.56
C THR A 177 -19.19 -6.92 17.69
N ALA A 178 -20.21 -7.62 17.21
CA ALA A 178 -20.03 -8.72 16.27
C ALA A 178 -20.03 -8.16 14.85
N LYS A 179 -18.96 -8.39 14.11
CA LYS A 179 -18.83 -7.98 12.70
C LYS A 179 -18.53 -9.22 11.87
N ALA A 180 -19.37 -9.52 10.88
CA ALA A 180 -18.97 -10.43 9.83
C ALA A 180 -18.07 -9.62 8.87
N ASN A 181 -16.78 -9.58 9.13
CA ASN A 181 -15.82 -9.01 8.22
C ASN A 181 -15.49 -10.05 7.16
N VAL A 182 -15.85 -9.78 5.93
CA VAL A 182 -15.39 -10.55 4.77
C VAL A 182 -14.16 -9.87 4.24
N ALA A 183 -13.01 -10.34 4.66
CA ALA A 183 -11.75 -9.97 4.08
C ALA A 183 -11.36 -11.02 3.02
N GLU A 184 -12.16 -11.15 1.95
CA GLU A 184 -11.78 -12.00 0.84
C GLU A 184 -11.18 -11.18 -0.28
N GLY A 185 -9.85 -11.06 -0.21
CA GLY A 185 -9.06 -10.65 -1.35
C GLY A 185 -9.39 -9.25 -1.86
N LEU A 186 -10.29 -9.11 -2.78
CA LEU A 186 -10.57 -7.86 -3.50
C LEU A 186 -11.67 -7.02 -2.85
N LEU A 187 -12.62 -7.63 -2.16
CA LEU A 187 -13.75 -6.94 -1.56
C LEU A 187 -13.75 -7.12 -0.03
N LYS A 188 -14.25 -6.13 0.66
CA LYS A 188 -14.47 -6.11 2.09
C LYS A 188 -15.94 -5.83 2.35
N GLY A 189 -16.60 -6.75 3.04
CA GLY A 189 -17.97 -6.56 3.52
C GLY A 189 -18.03 -6.61 5.04
N ALA A 190 -19.05 -6.05 5.65
CA ALA A 190 -19.29 -6.15 7.07
C ALA A 190 -20.77 -6.28 7.36
N VAL A 191 -21.14 -7.30 8.11
CA VAL A 191 -22.42 -7.36 8.87
C VAL A 191 -22.07 -7.00 10.30
N SER A 192 -22.64 -5.94 10.84
CA SER A 192 -22.49 -5.60 12.24
C SER A 192 -23.76 -5.96 13.00
N ALA A 193 -23.60 -6.67 14.08
CA ALA A 193 -24.68 -6.96 15.04
C ALA A 193 -24.24 -6.48 16.42
N ASP A 194 -25.10 -5.74 17.10
CA ASP A 194 -24.88 -5.39 18.49
C ASP A 194 -25.49 -6.48 19.37
N LEU A 195 -24.76 -6.92 20.38
CA LEU A 195 -25.24 -7.84 21.39
C LEU A 195 -25.86 -7.06 22.56
N ASP A 196 -27.14 -7.33 22.84
CA ASP A 196 -27.78 -6.79 24.04
C ASP A 196 -27.37 -7.63 25.26
N THR A 197 -26.43 -7.12 26.03
CA THR A 197 -25.95 -7.76 27.25
C THR A 197 -26.82 -7.43 28.48
N ALA A 198 -27.78 -6.51 28.34
CA ALA A 198 -28.58 -6.00 29.48
C ALA A 198 -29.57 -7.03 30.03
N THR A 199 -29.92 -8.07 29.27
CA THR A 199 -30.92 -9.08 29.65
C THR A 199 -30.35 -10.45 30.01
N GLY A 200 -29.02 -10.61 30.07
CA GLY A 200 -28.39 -11.90 30.32
C GLY A 200 -28.57 -12.92 29.20
N GLY A 201 -29.10 -12.50 28.09
CA GLY A 201 -29.30 -13.29 26.87
C GLY A 201 -28.73 -12.55 25.67
N SER A 202 -28.09 -13.28 24.77
CA SER A 202 -27.65 -12.74 23.50
C SER A 202 -28.85 -12.53 22.56
N SER A 203 -29.46 -11.36 22.59
CA SER A 203 -30.35 -10.95 21.51
C SER A 203 -29.58 -10.04 20.56
N ILE A 204 -29.60 -10.38 19.27
CA ILE A 204 -28.98 -9.59 18.23
C ILE A 204 -29.96 -8.54 17.77
N VAL A 205 -29.51 -7.30 17.82
CA VAL A 205 -30.13 -6.25 17.05
C VAL A 205 -29.35 -6.10 15.76
N THR A 206 -29.91 -6.57 14.65
CA THR A 206 -29.31 -6.42 13.32
C THR A 206 -29.32 -4.95 12.96
N ASN A 207 -28.22 -4.23 13.14
CA ASN A 207 -28.22 -2.78 12.94
C ASN A 207 -27.82 -2.33 11.55
N SER A 208 -27.11 -3.07 10.75
CA SER A 208 -26.89 -2.74 9.35
C SER A 208 -26.12 -3.81 8.57
N VAL A 209 -26.59 -4.08 7.37
CA VAL A 209 -25.76 -4.71 6.32
C VAL A 209 -25.07 -3.58 5.55
N LYS A 210 -23.76 -3.50 5.62
CA LYS A 210 -23.00 -2.59 4.76
C LYS A 210 -22.61 -3.34 3.49
N GLN A 211 -22.93 -2.74 2.35
CA GLN A 211 -22.53 -3.26 1.04
C GLN A 211 -21.02 -3.53 0.99
N ALA A 212 -20.65 -4.55 0.21
CA ALA A 212 -19.26 -4.87 -0.05
C ALA A 212 -18.49 -3.62 -0.53
N LYS A 213 -17.38 -3.33 0.12
CA LYS A 213 -16.46 -2.23 -0.23
C LYS A 213 -15.15 -2.82 -0.76
N GLU A 214 -14.40 -2.00 -1.45
CA GLU A 214 -13.02 -2.35 -1.81
C GLU A 214 -12.20 -2.68 -0.56
N SER A 215 -11.44 -3.78 -0.64
CA SER A 215 -10.50 -4.16 0.40
C SER A 215 -9.22 -3.34 0.34
N SER A 216 -8.35 -3.46 1.35
CA SER A 216 -7.01 -2.88 1.29
C SER A 216 -6.16 -3.47 0.16
N THR A 217 -6.39 -4.73 -0.23
CA THR A 217 -5.75 -5.33 -1.41
C THR A 217 -6.15 -4.59 -2.68
N MET A 218 -7.43 -4.32 -2.89
CA MET A 218 -7.91 -3.58 -4.06
C MET A 218 -7.31 -2.18 -4.14
N THR A 219 -7.28 -1.45 -3.02
CA THR A 219 -6.66 -0.13 -2.93
C THR A 219 -5.15 -0.20 -3.24
N SER A 220 -4.45 -1.18 -2.68
CA SER A 220 -3.02 -1.39 -2.95
C SER A 220 -2.75 -1.71 -4.43
N MET A 221 -3.52 -2.60 -5.04
CA MET A 221 -3.37 -2.96 -6.44
C MET A 221 -3.59 -1.77 -7.38
N ARG A 222 -4.56 -0.91 -7.06
CA ARG A 222 -4.77 0.37 -7.76
C ARG A 222 -3.52 1.25 -7.70
N ASN A 223 -2.96 1.42 -6.52
CA ASN A 223 -1.77 2.25 -6.32
C ASN A 223 -0.56 1.69 -7.08
N ILE A 224 -0.37 0.37 -7.04
CA ILE A 224 0.71 -0.34 -7.75
C ILE A 224 0.62 -0.11 -9.26
N ALA A 225 -0.55 -0.21 -9.85
CA ALA A 225 -0.75 -0.05 -11.29
C ALA A 225 -0.35 1.35 -11.81
N SER A 226 -0.51 2.39 -10.98
CA SER A 226 -0.18 3.77 -11.37
C SER A 226 1.33 4.08 -11.37
N VAL A 227 2.16 3.29 -10.69
CA VAL A 227 3.61 3.58 -10.55
C VAL A 227 4.31 3.60 -11.90
N ALA A 228 4.01 2.65 -12.78
CA ALA A 228 4.68 2.52 -14.08
C ALA A 228 4.56 3.78 -14.94
N ILE A 229 3.34 4.36 -15.01
CA ILE A 229 3.10 5.56 -15.83
C ILE A 229 3.74 6.80 -15.19
N VAL A 230 3.63 6.94 -13.86
CA VAL A 230 4.23 8.09 -13.17
C VAL A 230 5.75 8.03 -13.29
N ALA A 231 6.37 6.85 -13.12
CA ALA A 231 7.81 6.67 -13.33
C ALA A 231 8.25 7.01 -14.77
N TRP A 232 7.47 6.57 -15.77
CA TRP A 232 7.76 6.88 -17.17
C TRP A 232 7.65 8.38 -17.45
N ARG A 233 6.65 9.06 -16.86
CA ARG A 233 6.49 10.53 -16.95
C ARG A 233 7.66 11.28 -16.32
N GLN A 234 8.26 10.78 -15.22
CA GLN A 234 9.42 11.41 -14.56
C GLN A 234 10.70 11.36 -15.41
N GLU A 235 10.77 10.52 -16.42
CA GLU A 235 11.90 10.46 -17.34
C GLU A 235 11.88 11.56 -18.41
N ASP A 236 10.74 12.23 -18.61
CA ASP A 236 10.62 13.33 -19.55
C ASP A 236 11.46 14.53 -19.08
N SER A 237 11.90 15.32 -20.03
CA SER A 237 12.78 16.46 -19.77
C SER A 237 12.59 17.56 -20.81
N THR A 238 12.86 18.77 -20.42
CA THR A 238 13.05 19.89 -21.37
C THR A 238 14.38 19.78 -22.07
N LEU A 239 14.56 20.57 -23.12
CA LEU A 239 15.85 20.67 -23.82
C LEU A 239 16.98 21.05 -22.84
N SER A 240 16.76 22.04 -21.97
CA SER A 240 17.76 22.49 -21.01
C SER A 240 18.13 21.43 -19.99
N GLN A 241 17.19 20.62 -19.54
CA GLN A 241 17.46 19.50 -18.62
C GLN A 241 18.21 18.34 -19.28
N ARG A 242 18.02 18.14 -20.58
CA ARG A 242 18.63 17.04 -21.32
C ARG A 242 20.00 17.41 -21.88
N LEU A 243 20.15 18.58 -22.48
CA LEU A 243 21.33 19.00 -23.20
C LEU A 243 22.00 20.25 -22.63
N GLY A 244 21.44 20.88 -21.58
CA GLY A 244 21.91 22.17 -21.09
C GLY A 244 21.77 23.25 -22.16
N GLU A 245 22.71 24.17 -22.20
CA GLU A 245 22.75 25.25 -23.24
C GLU A 245 23.54 24.79 -24.46
N LEU A 246 22.85 24.07 -25.35
CA LEU A 246 23.46 23.50 -26.57
C LEU A 246 24.12 24.53 -27.46
N ARG A 247 23.66 25.81 -27.46
CA ARG A 247 24.27 26.91 -28.23
C ARG A 247 25.68 27.27 -27.79
N ASN A 248 26.09 26.88 -26.60
CA ASN A 248 27.46 27.07 -26.11
C ASN A 248 28.44 26.01 -26.61
N SER A 249 27.96 25.06 -27.41
CA SER A 249 28.74 23.94 -27.92
C SER A 249 29.48 24.35 -29.18
N GLU A 250 30.81 24.24 -29.20
CA GLU A 250 31.64 24.32 -30.39
C GLU A 250 31.88 22.90 -30.91
N GLY A 251 31.68 22.68 -32.24
CA GLY A 251 31.81 21.36 -32.87
C GLY A 251 30.51 20.85 -33.47
N ASP A 252 30.65 20.01 -34.48
CA ASP A 252 29.52 19.50 -35.28
C ASP A 252 28.88 18.24 -34.64
N GLN A 253 29.51 17.66 -33.64
CA GLN A 253 29.01 16.44 -32.97
C GLN A 253 29.40 16.44 -31.49
N GLY A 254 28.68 15.68 -30.72
CA GLY A 254 28.96 15.61 -29.31
C GLY A 254 28.41 14.36 -28.60
N ILE A 255 29.09 13.98 -27.56
CA ILE A 255 28.63 12.98 -26.60
C ILE A 255 28.20 13.72 -25.35
N TRP A 256 27.10 13.26 -24.75
CA TRP A 256 26.60 13.84 -23.53
C TRP A 256 26.08 12.75 -22.57
N VAL A 257 26.14 13.06 -21.30
CA VAL A 257 25.63 12.22 -20.21
C VAL A 257 24.75 13.07 -19.31
N ARG A 258 23.70 12.45 -18.82
CA ARG A 258 22.78 13.04 -17.83
C ARG A 258 22.48 12.03 -16.75
N MET A 259 22.46 12.50 -15.52
CA MET A 259 22.01 11.76 -14.35
C MET A 259 20.96 12.58 -13.63
N SER A 260 19.90 11.94 -13.17
CA SER A 260 18.96 12.56 -12.25
C SER A 260 18.56 11.59 -11.13
N ARG A 261 18.29 12.15 -9.99
CA ARG A 261 17.73 11.44 -8.86
C ARG A 261 16.63 12.30 -8.24
N GLY A 262 15.58 11.66 -7.85
CA GLY A 262 14.44 12.36 -7.28
C GLY A 262 13.52 11.43 -6.49
N GLU A 263 12.49 12.04 -6.01
CA GLU A 263 11.37 11.37 -5.37
C GLU A 263 10.08 11.86 -6.02
N PHE A 264 9.20 10.95 -6.35
CA PHE A 264 7.81 11.30 -6.61
C PHE A 264 6.91 10.59 -5.61
N GLU A 265 5.82 11.23 -5.28
CA GLU A 265 4.81 10.70 -4.39
C GLU A 265 3.42 10.90 -4.96
N TYR A 266 2.55 9.93 -4.73
CA TYR A 266 1.11 10.06 -4.90
C TYR A 266 0.49 10.15 -3.51
N SER A 267 -0.15 11.27 -3.21
CA SER A 267 -0.62 11.62 -1.87
C SER A 267 -1.44 10.50 -1.22
N GLY A 268 -0.96 9.97 -0.07
CA GLY A 268 -1.63 8.89 0.67
C GLY A 268 -1.61 7.52 -0.01
N ALA A 269 -0.85 7.32 -1.08
CA ALA A 269 -0.78 6.08 -1.83
C ALA A 269 0.60 5.45 -1.82
N TYR A 270 1.63 6.19 -2.23
CA TYR A 270 3.01 5.70 -2.26
C TYR A 270 4.03 6.81 -2.41
N LYS A 271 5.29 6.45 -2.13
CA LYS A 271 6.49 7.23 -2.44
C LYS A 271 7.46 6.40 -3.26
N ASN A 272 8.07 7.00 -4.26
CA ASN A 272 9.07 6.36 -5.11
C ASN A 272 10.33 7.20 -5.16
N GLN A 273 11.49 6.59 -4.88
CA GLN A 273 12.80 7.21 -5.07
C GLN A 273 13.49 6.54 -6.25
N TYR A 274 13.96 7.34 -7.19
CA TYR A 274 14.55 6.84 -8.43
C TYR A 274 15.92 7.41 -8.74
N ASN A 275 16.68 6.64 -9.51
CA ASN A 275 17.93 7.04 -10.14
C ASN A 275 17.81 6.84 -11.64
N PHE A 276 18.04 7.89 -12.38
CA PHE A 276 17.99 7.90 -13.83
C PHE A 276 19.36 8.22 -14.42
N PHE A 277 19.75 7.47 -15.44
CA PHE A 277 20.97 7.68 -16.20
C PHE A 277 20.64 7.71 -17.69
N GLN A 278 21.26 8.62 -18.43
CA GLN A 278 21.10 8.73 -19.87
C GLN A 278 22.44 9.10 -20.52
N LEU A 279 22.76 8.41 -21.62
CA LEU A 279 23.93 8.67 -22.47
C LEU A 279 23.48 8.87 -23.89
N GLY A 280 23.93 9.95 -24.54
CA GLY A 280 23.55 10.27 -25.90
C GLY A 280 24.69 10.76 -26.76
N TYR A 281 24.43 10.72 -28.07
CA TYR A 281 25.29 11.26 -29.11
C TYR A 281 24.43 12.00 -30.13
N ASP A 282 24.92 13.13 -30.60
CA ASP A 282 24.30 13.87 -31.70
C ASP A 282 25.30 14.48 -32.68
N LYS A 283 24.77 14.82 -33.83
CA LYS A 283 25.53 15.49 -34.91
C LYS A 283 24.72 16.64 -35.50
N ALA A 284 25.40 17.76 -35.73
CA ALA A 284 24.83 18.93 -36.38
C ALA A 284 24.77 18.76 -37.89
N PHE A 285 23.67 19.20 -38.48
CA PHE A 285 23.45 19.36 -39.92
C PHE A 285 22.77 20.72 -40.15
N GLY A 286 23.57 21.74 -40.41
CA GLY A 286 23.10 23.12 -40.43
C GLY A 286 22.56 23.55 -39.06
N SER A 287 21.30 24.01 -39.02
CA SER A 287 20.64 24.42 -37.76
C SER A 287 20.04 23.26 -36.97
N TRP A 288 20.14 22.02 -37.43
CA TRP A 288 19.60 20.85 -36.76
C TRP A 288 20.69 20.01 -36.13
N HIS A 289 20.40 19.53 -34.91
CA HIS A 289 21.16 18.48 -34.26
C HIS A 289 20.29 17.22 -34.18
N TYR A 290 20.72 16.13 -34.80
CA TYR A 290 20.04 14.83 -34.71
C TYR A 290 20.86 13.90 -33.86
N GLY A 291 20.16 13.21 -32.95
CA GLY A 291 20.84 12.33 -32.00
C GLY A 291 20.02 11.15 -31.57
N ALA A 292 20.72 10.28 -30.85
CA ALA A 292 20.16 9.14 -30.18
C ALA A 292 20.69 9.06 -28.72
N ALA A 293 19.88 8.53 -27.84
CA ALA A 293 20.28 8.31 -26.46
C ALA A 293 19.71 7.02 -25.92
N VAL A 294 20.47 6.36 -25.06
CA VAL A 294 20.02 5.25 -24.24
C VAL A 294 19.85 5.72 -22.81
N SER A 295 18.81 5.25 -22.14
CA SER A 295 18.58 5.57 -20.74
C SER A 295 18.19 4.35 -19.91
N HIS A 296 18.48 4.44 -18.63
CA HIS A 296 18.10 3.47 -17.62
C HIS A 296 17.60 4.18 -16.37
N ASN A 297 16.46 3.74 -15.87
CA ASN A 297 15.87 4.20 -14.62
C ASN A 297 15.72 3.02 -13.66
N ASN A 298 15.96 3.28 -12.38
CA ASN A 298 15.71 2.33 -11.29
C ASN A 298 15.08 3.08 -10.14
N GLY A 299 13.84 2.72 -9.81
CA GLY A 299 13.05 3.31 -8.74
C GLY A 299 12.63 2.28 -7.71
N GLN A 300 12.59 2.72 -6.45
CA GLN A 300 12.07 1.93 -5.33
C GLN A 300 10.83 2.62 -4.78
N THR A 301 9.74 1.88 -4.72
CA THR A 301 8.45 2.35 -4.24
C THR A 301 8.16 1.81 -2.85
N THR A 302 7.70 2.66 -1.96
CA THR A 302 7.16 2.29 -0.66
C THR A 302 5.66 2.57 -0.67
N TYR A 303 4.86 1.53 -0.44
CA TYR A 303 3.41 1.58 -0.25
C TYR A 303 3.09 1.48 1.25
N ASP A 304 1.89 1.80 1.65
CA ASP A 304 1.46 1.65 3.06
C ASP A 304 1.63 0.20 3.57
N ASN A 305 1.35 -0.78 2.70
CA ASN A 305 1.38 -2.20 3.04
C ASN A 305 2.44 -2.98 2.27
N GLY A 306 3.49 -2.34 1.77
CA GLY A 306 4.47 -3.06 0.97
C GLY A 306 5.52 -2.19 0.31
N LYS A 307 6.22 -2.81 -0.62
CA LYS A 307 7.30 -2.17 -1.39
C LYS A 307 7.29 -2.68 -2.83
N GLY A 308 7.90 -1.92 -3.73
CA GLY A 308 8.09 -2.32 -5.12
C GLY A 308 9.37 -1.76 -5.70
N GLU A 309 9.77 -2.34 -6.82
CA GLU A 309 10.85 -1.87 -7.65
C GLU A 309 10.33 -1.67 -9.07
N ASN A 310 10.67 -0.54 -9.68
CA ASN A 310 10.37 -0.27 -11.08
C ASN A 310 11.65 0.08 -11.82
N LYS A 311 11.83 -0.53 -12.97
CA LYS A 311 12.97 -0.30 -13.85
C LYS A 311 12.49 0.03 -15.25
N SER A 312 13.23 0.91 -15.93
CA SER A 312 13.05 1.10 -17.36
C SER A 312 14.39 1.11 -18.09
N THR A 313 14.38 0.65 -19.32
CA THR A 313 15.50 0.83 -20.25
C THR A 313 14.93 1.29 -21.57
N SER A 314 15.38 2.43 -22.06
CA SER A 314 14.81 3.05 -23.25
C SER A 314 15.85 3.55 -24.24
N LEU A 315 15.43 3.63 -25.49
CA LEU A 315 16.10 4.30 -26.59
C LEU A 315 15.31 5.55 -26.97
N SER A 316 16.00 6.67 -27.14
CA SER A 316 15.44 7.92 -27.64
C SER A 316 16.11 8.32 -28.95
N LEU A 317 15.32 8.80 -29.90
CA LEU A 317 15.77 9.52 -31.09
C LEU A 317 15.29 10.96 -30.95
N TYR A 318 16.13 11.92 -31.29
CA TYR A 318 15.76 13.32 -31.21
C TYR A 318 16.31 14.18 -32.31
N GLY A 319 15.60 15.28 -32.54
CA GLY A 319 16.03 16.35 -33.45
C GLY A 319 15.82 17.70 -32.78
N THR A 320 16.90 18.44 -32.60
CA THR A 320 16.90 19.78 -32.01
C THR A 320 17.25 20.81 -33.10
N TRP A 321 16.35 21.71 -33.37
CA TRP A 321 16.59 22.85 -34.27
C TRP A 321 16.98 24.08 -33.46
N LEU A 322 18.06 24.71 -33.83
CA LEU A 322 18.53 25.99 -33.28
C LEU A 322 18.41 27.09 -34.35
N GLY A 323 17.36 27.88 -34.22
CA GLY A 323 17.09 28.98 -35.17
C GLY A 323 17.79 30.27 -34.79
N ASP A 324 17.69 31.22 -35.73
CA ASP A 324 18.15 32.58 -35.51
C ASP A 324 17.39 33.29 -34.41
N ARG A 325 17.98 34.31 -33.79
CA ARG A 325 17.36 35.13 -32.76
C ARG A 325 16.92 34.35 -31.49
N GLY A 326 17.55 33.22 -31.22
CA GLY A 326 17.30 32.45 -29.99
C GLY A 326 16.17 31.44 -30.04
N HIS A 327 15.47 31.30 -31.18
CA HIS A 327 14.44 30.27 -31.34
C HIS A 327 15.03 28.85 -31.26
N TYR A 328 14.26 27.90 -30.76
CA TYR A 328 14.60 26.49 -30.86
C TYR A 328 13.32 25.64 -30.93
N SER A 329 13.46 24.47 -31.49
CA SER A 329 12.49 23.36 -31.38
C SER A 329 13.23 22.10 -31.06
N ASP A 330 12.61 21.25 -30.22
CA ASP A 330 13.15 19.96 -29.87
C ASP A 330 12.06 18.89 -29.96
N ILE A 331 12.33 17.82 -30.68
CA ILE A 331 11.41 16.71 -30.88
C ILE A 331 12.12 15.45 -30.39
N VAL A 332 11.48 14.69 -29.49
CA VAL A 332 12.03 13.46 -28.92
C VAL A 332 11.03 12.34 -29.06
N LEU A 333 11.43 11.26 -29.69
CA LEU A 333 10.72 9.98 -29.70
C LEU A 333 11.48 9.02 -28.76
N LYS A 334 10.81 8.48 -27.77
CA LYS A 334 11.38 7.54 -26.79
C LYS A 334 10.54 6.27 -26.77
N GLN A 335 11.20 5.12 -26.75
CA GLN A 335 10.58 3.81 -26.55
C GLN A 335 11.44 2.97 -25.60
N GLY A 336 10.80 2.29 -24.66
CA GLY A 336 11.50 1.46 -23.69
C GLY A 336 10.65 0.36 -23.09
N ARG A 337 11.34 -0.57 -22.46
CA ARG A 337 10.74 -1.64 -21.67
C ARG A 337 10.73 -1.22 -20.21
N LEU A 338 9.56 -1.36 -19.60
CA LEU A 338 9.33 -1.14 -18.17
C LEU A 338 9.18 -2.51 -17.49
N THR A 339 9.78 -2.66 -16.33
CA THR A 339 9.63 -3.84 -15.48
C THR A 339 9.23 -3.37 -14.09
N ASN A 340 8.22 -3.98 -13.53
CA ASN A 340 7.71 -3.66 -12.20
C ASN A 340 7.62 -4.96 -11.39
N GLU A 341 8.09 -4.90 -10.15
CA GLU A 341 8.03 -5.97 -9.18
C GLU A 341 7.54 -5.40 -7.87
N TYR A 342 6.69 -6.11 -7.13
CA TYR A 342 6.17 -5.64 -5.87
C TYR A 342 5.83 -6.77 -4.90
N ASP A 343 5.94 -6.45 -3.62
CA ASP A 343 5.43 -7.22 -2.49
C ASP A 343 4.45 -6.35 -1.70
N ASN A 344 3.27 -6.87 -1.46
CA ASN A 344 2.22 -6.19 -0.71
C ASN A 344 1.59 -7.13 0.31
N TYR A 345 1.30 -6.62 1.50
CA TYR A 345 0.72 -7.35 2.63
C TYR A 345 -0.59 -6.69 3.04
N ALA A 346 -1.64 -6.97 2.31
CA ALA A 346 -2.98 -6.41 2.51
C ALA A 346 -4.00 -7.51 2.86
N ALA A 347 -5.28 -7.25 2.70
CA ALA A 347 -6.36 -8.16 3.11
C ALA A 347 -6.29 -9.56 2.49
N ALA A 348 -5.77 -9.70 1.25
CA ALA A 348 -5.55 -11.00 0.61
C ALA A 348 -4.24 -11.69 1.05
N GLY A 349 -3.59 -11.18 2.09
CA GLY A 349 -2.29 -11.67 2.56
C GLY A 349 -1.14 -11.17 1.71
N HIS A 350 -0.04 -11.95 1.68
CA HIS A 350 1.14 -11.62 0.87
C HIS A 350 0.83 -11.76 -0.61
N THR A 351 0.87 -10.65 -1.31
CA THR A 351 0.69 -10.55 -2.76
C THR A 351 1.99 -10.14 -3.39
N HIS A 352 2.60 -11.02 -4.16
CA HIS A 352 3.76 -10.73 -4.97
C HIS A 352 3.38 -10.77 -6.44
N GLY A 353 3.78 -9.76 -7.20
CA GLY A 353 3.59 -9.69 -8.63
C GLY A 353 4.78 -9.07 -9.33
N ASP A 354 5.07 -9.59 -10.51
CA ASP A 354 6.03 -9.03 -11.44
C ASP A 354 5.41 -8.96 -12.83
N TYR A 355 5.65 -7.86 -13.53
CA TYR A 355 5.19 -7.68 -14.89
C TYR A 355 6.09 -6.74 -15.67
N HIS A 356 5.99 -6.80 -17.00
CA HIS A 356 6.71 -5.91 -17.87
C HIS A 356 5.80 -5.39 -18.98
N THR A 357 6.05 -4.16 -19.40
CA THR A 357 5.29 -3.53 -20.49
C THR A 357 6.19 -2.63 -21.32
N TRP A 358 5.65 -2.08 -22.38
CA TRP A 358 6.34 -1.15 -23.26
C TRP A 358 5.77 0.26 -23.10
N GLY A 359 6.67 1.23 -22.92
CA GLY A 359 6.36 2.64 -22.94
C GLY A 359 6.86 3.30 -24.23
N THR A 360 6.03 4.16 -24.79
CA THR A 360 6.38 5.01 -25.93
C THR A 360 6.01 6.44 -25.60
N SER A 361 6.87 7.41 -25.89
CA SER A 361 6.52 8.83 -25.78
C SER A 361 7.06 9.63 -26.95
N LEU A 362 6.29 10.64 -27.34
CA LEU A 362 6.65 11.64 -28.33
C LEU A 362 6.49 13.02 -27.68
N SER A 363 7.59 13.74 -27.55
CA SER A 363 7.63 15.09 -26.98
C SER A 363 8.04 16.10 -28.03
N GLY A 364 7.37 17.25 -28.04
CA GLY A 364 7.73 18.41 -28.83
C GLY A 364 7.82 19.64 -27.95
N GLU A 365 8.97 20.33 -27.97
CA GLU A 365 9.21 21.58 -27.25
C GLU A 365 9.56 22.69 -28.22
N TYR A 366 9.06 23.89 -27.93
CA TYR A 366 9.45 25.10 -28.62
C TYR A 366 9.72 26.21 -27.61
N GLY A 367 10.77 26.99 -27.86
CA GLY A 367 11.10 28.13 -27.03
C GLY A 367 11.93 29.18 -27.76
N MET A 368 12.12 30.31 -27.11
CA MET A 368 12.91 31.42 -27.66
C MET A 368 13.69 32.09 -26.52
N LYS A 369 15.01 32.03 -26.59
CA LYS A 369 15.91 32.76 -25.68
C LYS A 369 16.03 34.21 -26.08
N VAL A 370 15.50 35.11 -25.26
CA VAL A 370 15.55 36.57 -25.48
C VAL A 370 16.56 37.16 -24.51
N GLY A 371 17.60 37.76 -25.04
CA GLY A 371 18.58 38.53 -24.26
C GLY A 371 17.98 39.84 -23.75
N LEU A 372 18.28 40.19 -22.51
CA LEU A 372 17.92 41.42 -21.85
C LEU A 372 19.21 42.19 -21.48
N ASP A 373 19.05 43.39 -20.94
CA ASP A 373 20.19 44.22 -20.51
C ASP A 373 21.00 43.56 -19.37
N ASN A 374 22.27 43.88 -19.31
CA ASN A 374 23.21 43.45 -18.25
C ASN A 374 23.37 41.91 -18.11
N GLY A 375 23.29 41.19 -19.22
CA GLY A 375 23.48 39.74 -19.28
C GLY A 375 22.29 38.92 -18.79
N TRP A 376 21.16 39.54 -18.49
CA TRP A 376 19.93 38.83 -18.24
C TRP A 376 19.33 38.24 -19.50
N TYR A 377 18.57 37.16 -19.35
CA TYR A 377 17.79 36.60 -20.44
C TYR A 377 16.51 35.98 -19.92
N ILE A 378 15.53 35.83 -20.78
CA ILE A 378 14.30 35.04 -20.52
C ILE A 378 14.08 34.11 -21.69
N THR A 379 13.65 32.87 -21.38
CA THR A 379 13.33 31.84 -22.40
C THR A 379 11.92 31.35 -22.13
N PRO A 380 10.87 31.97 -22.68
CA PRO A 380 9.54 31.37 -22.73
C PRO A 380 9.59 30.08 -23.54
N GLN A 381 8.85 29.07 -23.08
CA GLN A 381 8.82 27.73 -23.67
C GLN A 381 7.47 27.06 -23.51
N ALA A 382 7.13 26.21 -24.47
CA ALA A 382 5.97 25.35 -24.43
C ALA A 382 6.36 23.95 -24.92
N GLN A 383 5.78 22.93 -24.29
CA GLN A 383 6.05 21.52 -24.61
C GLN A 383 4.74 20.74 -24.58
N LEU A 384 4.62 19.78 -25.49
CA LEU A 384 3.56 18.78 -25.49
C LEU A 384 4.20 17.39 -25.51
N THR A 385 3.81 16.53 -24.60
CA THR A 385 4.27 15.14 -24.53
C THR A 385 3.09 14.19 -24.62
N LEU A 386 3.11 13.32 -25.61
CA LEU A 386 2.19 12.21 -25.77
C LEU A 386 2.86 10.93 -25.30
N MET A 387 2.20 10.17 -24.42
CA MET A 387 2.73 8.93 -23.88
C MET A 387 1.71 7.80 -24.02
N ARG A 388 2.23 6.59 -24.22
CA ARG A 388 1.44 5.37 -24.19
C ARG A 388 2.21 4.29 -23.46
N ILE A 389 1.56 3.65 -22.49
CA ILE A 389 2.05 2.46 -21.78
C ILE A 389 1.13 1.31 -22.17
N GLY A 390 1.71 0.21 -22.67
CA GLY A 390 0.96 -0.98 -23.04
C GLY A 390 0.27 -1.61 -21.84
N GLY A 391 -0.89 -2.22 -22.07
CA GLY A 391 -1.55 -3.05 -21.09
C GLY A 391 -0.79 -4.37 -20.87
N GLU A 392 -1.05 -5.04 -19.77
CA GLU A 392 -0.44 -6.32 -19.43
C GLU A 392 -1.38 -7.18 -18.59
N ASP A 393 -1.38 -8.47 -18.88
CA ASP A 393 -2.13 -9.48 -18.13
C ASP A 393 -1.15 -10.36 -17.35
N TYR A 394 -1.33 -10.46 -16.04
CA TYR A 394 -0.50 -11.31 -15.19
C TYR A 394 -1.27 -11.88 -13.99
N THR A 395 -0.66 -12.83 -13.30
CA THR A 395 -1.25 -13.43 -12.11
C THR A 395 -0.24 -13.38 -10.96
N THR A 396 -0.68 -12.91 -9.83
CA THR A 396 0.14 -12.83 -8.62
C THR A 396 0.33 -14.20 -7.95
N ASN A 397 1.29 -14.30 -7.01
CA ASN A 397 1.58 -15.53 -6.26
C ASN A 397 0.36 -16.11 -5.52
N ASN A 398 -0.55 -15.26 -5.05
CA ASN A 398 -1.77 -15.66 -4.33
C ASN A 398 -3.01 -15.78 -5.25
N GLY A 399 -2.80 -15.79 -6.57
CA GLY A 399 -3.85 -16.09 -7.55
C GLY A 399 -4.71 -14.92 -8.01
N ILE A 400 -4.37 -13.68 -7.66
CA ILE A 400 -5.05 -12.50 -8.22
C ILE A 400 -4.67 -12.38 -9.69
N LYS A 401 -5.65 -12.49 -10.58
CA LYS A 401 -5.50 -12.19 -12.00
C LYS A 401 -5.68 -10.70 -12.20
N VAL A 402 -4.70 -10.09 -12.85
CA VAL A 402 -4.65 -8.66 -13.14
C VAL A 402 -4.65 -8.47 -14.63
N SER A 403 -5.57 -7.67 -15.14
CA SER A 403 -5.61 -7.23 -16.55
C SER A 403 -5.60 -5.71 -16.57
N GLN A 404 -4.51 -5.13 -17.06
CA GLN A 404 -4.33 -3.69 -17.17
C GLN A 404 -4.53 -3.26 -18.62
N ASP A 405 -5.41 -2.29 -18.83
CA ASP A 405 -5.58 -1.67 -20.14
C ASP A 405 -4.38 -0.78 -20.50
N THR A 406 -4.25 -0.52 -21.80
CA THR A 406 -3.30 0.47 -22.30
C THR A 406 -3.64 1.85 -21.74
N LEU A 407 -2.66 2.49 -21.10
CA LEU A 407 -2.79 3.86 -20.63
C LEU A 407 -2.21 4.84 -21.66
N SER A 408 -2.96 5.90 -21.95
CA SER A 408 -2.54 7.03 -22.77
C SER A 408 -2.51 8.31 -21.94
N SER A 409 -1.48 9.12 -22.13
CA SER A 409 -1.26 10.39 -21.43
C SER A 409 -0.92 11.48 -22.42
N CYS A 410 -1.36 12.70 -22.14
CA CYS A 410 -1.10 13.89 -22.92
C CYS A 410 -0.79 15.06 -21.98
N VAL A 411 0.49 15.36 -21.78
CA VAL A 411 0.94 16.44 -20.88
C VAL A 411 1.32 17.67 -21.70
N GLY A 412 0.63 18.76 -21.43
CA GLY A 412 1.02 20.09 -21.90
C GLY A 412 1.78 20.84 -20.82
N ARG A 413 2.82 21.56 -21.23
CA ARG A 413 3.64 22.40 -20.37
C ARG A 413 3.82 23.76 -21.00
N VAL A 414 3.63 24.82 -20.20
CA VAL A 414 3.99 26.20 -20.57
C VAL A 414 4.78 26.80 -19.43
N GLY A 415 5.84 27.51 -19.74
CA GLY A 415 6.71 28.05 -18.70
C GLY A 415 7.76 29.00 -19.24
N PHE A 416 8.67 29.37 -18.38
CA PHE A 416 9.83 30.19 -18.73
C PHE A 416 11.03 29.83 -17.88
N GLU A 417 12.21 30.09 -18.44
CA GLU A 417 13.48 30.13 -17.73
C GLU A 417 13.96 31.57 -17.75
N MET A 418 14.31 32.12 -16.59
CA MET A 418 14.91 33.43 -16.43
C MET A 418 16.29 33.27 -15.84
N GLY A 419 17.31 33.78 -16.54
CA GLY A 419 18.67 33.58 -16.11
C GLY A 419 19.55 34.79 -16.30
N LYS A 420 20.76 34.67 -15.78
CA LYS A 420 21.81 35.67 -15.91
C LYS A 420 23.12 35.00 -16.33
N THR A 421 23.69 35.48 -17.40
CA THR A 421 25.06 35.17 -17.81
C THR A 421 26.01 35.89 -16.85
N ILE A 422 26.81 35.15 -16.10
CA ILE A 422 27.73 35.69 -15.09
C ILE A 422 29.08 36.01 -15.76
N SER A 423 29.47 35.17 -16.71
CA SER A 423 30.73 35.34 -17.47
C SER A 423 30.57 34.60 -18.80
N ASP A 424 31.57 34.69 -19.67
CA ASP A 424 31.65 33.92 -20.89
C ASP A 424 31.59 32.41 -20.67
N LYS A 425 31.76 31.98 -19.43
CA LYS A 425 31.78 30.56 -19.04
C LYS A 425 30.52 30.04 -18.38
N GLY A 426 29.63 30.92 -17.88
CA GLY A 426 28.52 30.39 -17.10
C GLY A 426 27.29 31.27 -16.99
N SER A 427 26.18 30.62 -16.75
CA SER A 427 24.90 31.23 -16.44
C SER A 427 24.21 30.49 -15.29
N ILE A 428 23.44 31.22 -14.52
CA ILE A 428 22.49 30.69 -13.53
C ILE A 428 21.09 31.04 -13.98
N TYR A 429 20.13 30.21 -13.64
CA TYR A 429 18.74 30.45 -14.01
C TYR A 429 17.76 29.92 -12.96
N ALA A 430 16.58 30.51 -12.97
CA ALA A 430 15.38 30.00 -12.33
C ALA A 430 14.35 29.65 -13.42
N LYS A 431 13.58 28.60 -13.18
CA LYS A 431 12.50 28.18 -14.08
C LYS A 431 11.19 28.04 -13.34
N ALA A 432 10.09 28.34 -14.03
CA ALA A 432 8.74 28.08 -13.55
C ALA A 432 7.86 27.62 -14.72
N SER A 433 7.03 26.63 -14.47
CA SER A 433 6.14 26.06 -15.47
C SER A 433 4.79 25.68 -14.87
N LEU A 434 3.75 25.76 -15.68
CA LEU A 434 2.43 25.19 -15.47
C LEU A 434 2.31 23.96 -16.35
N LEU A 435 1.87 22.84 -15.78
CA LEU A 435 1.68 21.59 -16.49
C LEU A 435 0.22 21.13 -16.31
N HIS A 436 -0.30 20.48 -17.34
CA HIS A 436 -1.64 19.89 -17.32
C HIS A 436 -1.65 18.55 -18.05
N GLU A 437 -2.16 17.52 -17.39
CA GLU A 437 -2.46 16.22 -17.97
C GLU A 437 -3.89 16.25 -18.52
N PHE A 438 -4.04 16.12 -19.84
CA PHE A 438 -5.30 16.15 -20.57
C PHE A 438 -5.98 14.78 -20.71
N ALA A 439 -5.25 13.74 -20.39
CA ALA A 439 -5.68 12.33 -20.44
C ALA A 439 -5.17 11.63 -19.18
N GLY A 440 -4.89 10.37 -19.22
CA GLY A 440 -4.29 9.68 -18.06
C GLY A 440 -5.22 8.70 -17.39
N ASN A 441 -6.24 8.23 -18.12
CA ASN A 441 -7.14 7.19 -17.63
C ASN A 441 -6.69 5.82 -18.11
N ALA A 442 -6.70 4.83 -17.21
CA ALA A 442 -6.56 3.43 -17.54
C ALA A 442 -7.43 2.58 -16.64
N ASP A 443 -8.06 1.59 -17.21
CA ASP A 443 -8.85 0.63 -16.47
C ASP A 443 -7.99 -0.59 -16.11
N THR A 444 -8.20 -1.08 -14.90
CA THR A 444 -7.58 -2.31 -14.41
C THR A 444 -8.67 -3.22 -13.88
N TYR A 445 -8.64 -4.46 -14.31
CA TYR A 445 -9.56 -5.51 -13.90
C TYR A 445 -8.82 -6.49 -13.02
N LEU A 446 -9.40 -6.78 -11.87
CA LEU A 446 -8.88 -7.75 -10.91
C LEU A 446 -9.88 -8.88 -10.72
N SER A 447 -9.36 -10.11 -10.62
CA SER A 447 -10.18 -11.29 -10.35
C SER A 447 -9.46 -12.21 -9.36
N LEU A 448 -10.19 -12.66 -8.34
CA LEU A 448 -9.71 -13.61 -7.33
C LEU A 448 -10.89 -14.48 -6.89
N ASN A 449 -10.74 -15.81 -6.94
CA ASN A 449 -11.75 -16.79 -6.46
C ASN A 449 -13.17 -16.55 -7.02
N GLY A 450 -13.26 -16.16 -8.30
CA GLY A 450 -14.55 -15.91 -8.95
C GLY A 450 -15.14 -14.51 -8.71
N ILE A 451 -14.54 -13.73 -7.83
CA ILE A 451 -14.89 -12.32 -7.61
C ILE A 451 -14.06 -11.47 -8.55
N SER A 452 -14.73 -10.62 -9.32
CA SER A 452 -14.08 -9.66 -10.22
C SER A 452 -14.47 -8.24 -9.83
N ASN A 453 -13.52 -7.33 -9.90
CA ASN A 453 -13.75 -5.90 -9.74
C ASN A 453 -12.85 -5.11 -10.70
N SER A 454 -13.27 -3.92 -11.06
CA SER A 454 -12.49 -3.01 -11.89
C SER A 454 -12.39 -1.64 -11.25
N TYR A 455 -11.33 -0.94 -11.59
CA TYR A 455 -11.19 0.48 -11.24
C TYR A 455 -10.58 1.24 -12.41
N SER A 456 -10.97 2.50 -12.55
CA SER A 456 -10.35 3.44 -13.45
C SER A 456 -9.33 4.27 -12.67
N GLN A 457 -8.07 4.27 -13.12
CA GLN A 457 -7.04 5.14 -12.59
C GLN A 457 -7.06 6.44 -13.41
N ASP A 458 -7.28 7.56 -12.73
CA ASP A 458 -7.16 8.90 -13.30
C ASP A 458 -5.93 9.58 -12.69
N ILE A 459 -4.95 9.91 -13.54
CA ILE A 459 -3.77 10.68 -13.17
C ILE A 459 -3.79 12.08 -13.80
N GLY A 460 -4.98 12.53 -14.25
CA GLY A 460 -5.23 13.87 -14.74
C GLY A 460 -5.03 14.92 -13.66
N GLY A 461 -4.70 16.14 -14.05
CA GLY A 461 -4.54 17.22 -13.09
C GLY A 461 -3.71 18.38 -13.61
N ILE A 462 -3.63 19.42 -12.79
CA ILE A 462 -2.83 20.61 -13.03
C ILE A 462 -1.79 20.75 -11.93
N TRP A 463 -0.53 20.94 -12.31
CA TRP A 463 0.54 21.17 -11.34
C TRP A 463 1.50 22.24 -11.81
N TYR A 464 2.28 22.73 -10.87
CA TYR A 464 3.30 23.72 -11.07
C TYR A 464 4.68 23.12 -10.83
N GLU A 465 5.65 23.56 -11.60
CA GLU A 465 7.07 23.24 -11.44
C GLU A 465 7.85 24.51 -11.18
N ALA A 466 8.76 24.47 -10.22
CA ALA A 466 9.78 25.50 -10.00
C ALA A 466 11.15 24.86 -9.86
N GLY A 467 12.17 25.54 -10.35
CA GLY A 467 13.53 25.02 -10.29
C GLY A 467 14.59 26.12 -10.39
N LEU A 468 15.81 25.74 -9.99
CA LEU A 468 17.01 26.55 -10.10
C LEU A 468 18.11 25.73 -10.78
N GLY A 469 18.93 26.37 -11.60
CA GLY A 469 19.99 25.64 -12.28
C GLY A 469 21.14 26.54 -12.72
N PHE A 470 22.13 25.89 -13.30
CA PHE A 470 23.28 26.56 -13.89
C PHE A 470 23.80 25.79 -15.13
N ASN A 471 24.47 26.52 -16.01
CA ASN A 471 25.31 25.99 -17.08
C ASN A 471 26.72 26.56 -16.91
N PHE A 472 27.75 25.74 -17.08
CA PHE A 472 29.14 26.15 -16.96
C PHE A 472 30.02 25.51 -18.05
N LYS A 473 30.66 26.34 -18.88
CA LYS A 473 31.62 25.94 -19.90
C LYS A 473 32.95 25.61 -19.24
N THR A 474 33.33 24.33 -19.25
CA THR A 474 34.59 23.87 -18.65
C THR A 474 35.77 24.05 -19.58
N THR A 475 35.55 23.80 -20.87
CA THR A 475 36.49 24.10 -21.97
C THR A 475 35.68 24.63 -23.16
N ASP A 476 36.37 25.01 -24.26
CA ASP A 476 35.68 25.45 -25.49
C ASP A 476 34.76 24.36 -26.06
N ASN A 477 35.07 23.10 -25.80
CA ASN A 477 34.37 21.95 -26.33
C ASN A 477 33.53 21.20 -25.27
N SER A 478 33.52 21.65 -24.01
CA SER A 478 32.79 20.95 -22.98
C SER A 478 32.11 21.87 -21.99
N TYR A 479 30.95 21.45 -21.53
CA TYR A 479 30.22 22.15 -20.47
C TYR A 479 29.49 21.15 -19.54
N ILE A 480 29.21 21.61 -18.35
CA ILE A 480 28.40 20.94 -17.35
C ILE A 480 27.17 21.79 -17.05
N TYR A 481 26.10 21.13 -16.68
CA TYR A 481 24.86 21.79 -16.26
C TYR A 481 24.22 21.00 -15.12
N ALA A 482 23.50 21.71 -14.28
CA ALA A 482 22.69 21.08 -13.26
C ALA A 482 21.47 21.92 -12.91
N ASP A 483 20.42 21.26 -12.48
CA ASP A 483 19.25 21.91 -11.88
C ASP A 483 18.66 21.09 -10.74
N VAL A 484 17.91 21.77 -9.89
CA VAL A 484 17.02 21.20 -8.89
C VAL A 484 15.61 21.65 -9.16
N VAL A 485 14.67 20.76 -9.02
CA VAL A 485 13.26 20.95 -9.36
C VAL A 485 12.37 20.45 -8.23
N LYS A 486 11.24 21.12 -8.06
CA LYS A 486 10.14 20.72 -7.21
C LYS A 486 8.81 20.97 -7.91
N THR A 487 7.86 20.04 -7.76
CA THR A 487 6.48 20.23 -8.22
C THR A 487 5.51 20.34 -7.04
N PHE A 488 4.38 20.98 -7.27
CA PHE A 488 3.31 21.20 -6.30
C PHE A 488 1.99 21.50 -7.01
N GLY A 489 0.88 21.30 -6.31
CA GLY A 489 -0.48 21.65 -6.81
C GLY A 489 -1.31 20.46 -7.27
N ASP A 490 -0.79 19.23 -7.23
CA ASP A 490 -1.51 18.00 -7.60
C ASP A 490 -1.27 16.91 -6.54
N ASP A 491 -2.03 15.82 -6.63
CA ASP A 491 -1.83 14.63 -5.80
C ASP A 491 -0.53 13.90 -6.13
N ILE A 492 -0.10 13.95 -7.39
CA ILE A 492 1.20 13.43 -7.84
C ILE A 492 2.22 14.55 -7.80
N LYS A 493 3.19 14.44 -6.90
CA LYS A 493 4.21 15.46 -6.63
C LYS A 493 5.60 14.93 -6.82
N THR A 494 6.51 15.82 -7.18
CA THR A 494 7.96 15.61 -7.11
C THR A 494 8.51 16.54 -6.03
N PRO A 495 8.61 16.08 -4.76
CA PRO A 495 9.08 16.93 -3.64
C PRO A 495 10.46 17.48 -3.89
N TRP A 496 11.31 16.72 -4.56
CA TRP A 496 12.64 17.13 -4.99
C TRP A 496 13.14 16.25 -6.15
N GLN A 497 13.87 16.86 -7.06
CA GLN A 497 14.65 16.20 -8.10
C GLN A 497 15.88 17.04 -8.35
N TRP A 498 17.03 16.41 -8.46
CA TRP A 498 18.20 17.03 -9.04
C TRP A 498 18.56 16.36 -10.35
N ASN A 499 19.13 17.14 -11.27
CA ASN A 499 19.59 16.73 -12.57
C ASN A 499 20.98 17.31 -12.80
N VAL A 500 21.92 16.50 -13.27
CA VAL A 500 23.28 16.91 -13.61
C VAL A 500 23.63 16.30 -14.96
N GLY A 501 24.22 17.09 -15.81
CA GLY A 501 24.70 16.62 -17.09
C GLY A 501 26.01 17.25 -17.51
N ALA A 502 26.64 16.59 -18.46
CA ALA A 502 27.86 17.06 -19.11
C ALA A 502 27.81 16.75 -20.59
N ARG A 503 28.38 17.64 -21.39
CA ARG A 503 28.54 17.47 -22.83
C ARG A 503 29.97 17.74 -23.23
N TRP A 504 30.46 16.95 -24.16
CA TRP A 504 31.71 17.15 -24.85
C TRP A 504 31.47 17.09 -26.38
N SER A 505 31.86 18.16 -27.05
CA SER A 505 31.70 18.35 -28.54
C SER A 505 33.05 18.22 -29.21
N PHE A 506 33.07 17.77 -30.47
CA PHE A 506 34.29 17.57 -31.26
C PHE A 506 34.00 17.64 -32.75
#